data_46ff522fa59756b3f1f3914aa3600f85
#
_entry.id   46ff522fa59756b3f1f3914aa3600f85
#
_cell.length_a   1.000
_cell.length_b   1.000
_cell.length_c   1.000
_cell.angle_alpha   90.00
_cell.angle_beta   90.00
_cell.angle_gamma   90.00
#
_symmetry.space_group_name_H-M   'P 1'
#
loop_
_entity.id
_entity.type
_entity.pdbx_description
1 polymer ?
#
loop_
_entity_poly.entity_id
_entity_poly.type
_entity_poly.pdbx_seq_one_letter_code
_entity_poly.pdbx_strand_id
1 'polypeptide(L)'
;MIRTIFVATVLLFSTSFTTAQAMDTVRIAGWSKPISEITNILAEPDKGFFKANNIEMKYVPGAGGGSAIRNMLSGAADVAFTDPASFYQALDKGEKLVAIYNIYPQNVFNVVSPVERGIKKPEDLKGKKIGVYSLSSGTRQNLQVLLHQVGLTEKDVLIKVTGLLNFAPVIQGQVDATAATDTGLLVGKLKGLGDVNVINVADSLNVPSDMFVVTEAYYLANKPLLKRFLEAYRNSAAWMIAEPEEAAKIAITRSINGRNEAVNLAIIKIRNISSQSETTRSKGLGHFDIDLLQKGAETFKELGLIKADLDMRALIKSDLIPK
;
A
#
# COMPACT_ATOMS: atom_id res chain seq x y z
N MET A 1 10.30 -19.53 -87.21
CA MET A 1 10.51 -20.13 -85.86
C MET A 1 10.58 -18.97 -84.87
N ILE A 2 9.50 -18.67 -84.17
CA ILE A 2 9.43 -17.62 -83.18
C ILE A 2 9.55 -18.28 -81.76
N ARG A 3 10.58 -17.97 -80.99
CA ARG A 3 10.79 -18.46 -79.63
C ARG A 3 10.17 -17.45 -78.67
N THR A 4 9.10 -17.86 -78.04
CA THR A 4 8.42 -17.07 -76.96
C THR A 4 9.17 -17.33 -75.63
N ILE A 5 9.76 -16.31 -75.03
CA ILE A 5 10.41 -16.39 -73.71
C ILE A 5 9.34 -16.07 -72.68
N PHE A 6 9.01 -17.00 -71.79
CA PHE A 6 8.18 -16.82 -70.61
C PHE A 6 9.06 -16.30 -69.47
N VAL A 7 8.83 -15.07 -69.03
CA VAL A 7 9.43 -14.51 -67.81
C VAL A 7 8.48 -14.82 -66.64
N ALA A 8 8.89 -15.71 -65.76
CA ALA A 8 8.17 -16.00 -64.54
C ALA A 8 8.56 -14.99 -63.44
N THR A 9 7.68 -14.10 -63.09
CA THR A 9 7.85 -13.14 -62.00
C THR A 9 7.54 -13.86 -60.67
N VAL A 10 8.55 -14.17 -59.87
CA VAL A 10 8.39 -14.73 -58.53
C VAL A 10 8.11 -13.56 -57.54
N LEU A 11 6.89 -13.43 -57.07
CA LEU A 11 6.50 -12.53 -55.99
C LEU A 11 6.92 -13.16 -54.66
N LEU A 12 7.98 -12.63 -54.05
CA LEU A 12 8.40 -12.95 -52.69
C LEU A 12 7.45 -12.22 -51.71
N PHE A 13 6.49 -12.95 -51.14
CA PHE A 13 5.73 -12.51 -50.02
C PHE A 13 6.60 -12.54 -48.74
N SER A 14 7.11 -11.40 -48.31
CA SER A 14 7.77 -11.25 -47.02
C SER A 14 6.69 -11.31 -45.90
N THR A 15 6.48 -12.47 -45.32
CA THR A 15 5.67 -12.62 -44.11
C THR A 15 6.48 -12.08 -42.93
N SER A 16 6.20 -10.85 -42.53
CA SER A 16 6.70 -10.29 -41.28
C SER A 16 6.05 -11.07 -40.12
N PHE A 17 6.77 -12.04 -39.56
CA PHE A 17 6.40 -12.64 -38.27
C PHE A 17 6.58 -11.59 -37.19
N THR A 18 5.51 -10.95 -36.80
CA THR A 18 5.47 -10.18 -35.53
C THR A 18 5.56 -11.22 -34.42
N THR A 19 6.74 -11.43 -33.86
CA THR A 19 6.90 -12.19 -32.62
C THR A 19 6.11 -11.43 -31.54
N ALA A 20 5.00 -12.00 -31.11
CA ALA A 20 4.30 -11.49 -29.92
C ALA A 20 5.30 -11.56 -28.76
N GLN A 21 5.78 -10.41 -28.32
CA GLN A 21 6.67 -10.34 -27.16
C GLN A 21 5.89 -10.82 -25.95
N ALA A 22 6.40 -11.85 -25.26
CA ALA A 22 5.79 -12.34 -24.02
C ALA A 22 5.68 -11.20 -23.01
N MET A 23 4.55 -11.13 -22.31
CA MET A 23 4.38 -10.13 -21.25
C MET A 23 5.36 -10.40 -20.12
N ASP A 24 5.94 -9.33 -19.57
CA ASP A 24 6.73 -9.43 -18.35
C ASP A 24 5.82 -9.68 -17.16
N THR A 25 6.19 -10.60 -16.27
CA THR A 25 5.43 -10.82 -15.03
C THR A 25 5.95 -9.91 -13.92
N VAL A 26 5.04 -9.21 -13.24
CA VAL A 26 5.35 -8.44 -12.00
C VAL A 26 4.43 -8.92 -10.88
N ARG A 27 5.04 -9.41 -9.80
CA ARG A 27 4.35 -9.91 -8.61
C ARG A 27 4.37 -8.82 -7.53
N ILE A 28 3.20 -8.37 -7.08
CA ILE A 28 3.04 -7.38 -6.02
C ILE A 28 2.73 -8.10 -4.71
N ALA A 29 3.65 -8.08 -3.75
CA ALA A 29 3.33 -8.49 -2.38
C ALA A 29 2.52 -7.40 -1.69
N GLY A 30 1.25 -7.67 -1.39
CA GLY A 30 0.39 -6.74 -0.67
C GLY A 30 0.51 -6.84 0.84
N TRP A 31 0.16 -5.76 1.53
CA TRP A 31 0.04 -5.75 3.00
C TRP A 31 -1.23 -6.44 3.50
N SER A 32 -2.18 -6.76 2.63
CA SER A 32 -3.44 -7.42 3.00
C SER A 32 -3.85 -8.51 2.01
N LYS A 33 -4.97 -9.15 2.31
CA LYS A 33 -5.76 -9.91 1.34
C LYS A 33 -6.41 -8.96 0.33
N PRO A 34 -6.95 -9.44 -0.82
CA PRO A 34 -7.68 -8.61 -1.78
C PRO A 34 -8.92 -7.97 -1.11
N ILE A 35 -8.87 -6.68 -0.83
CA ILE A 35 -9.94 -5.91 -0.18
C ILE A 35 -10.29 -4.67 -1.01
N SER A 36 -11.45 -4.07 -0.76
CA SER A 36 -11.99 -2.94 -1.53
C SER A 36 -11.07 -1.72 -1.59
N GLU A 37 -10.19 -1.54 -0.61
CA GLU A 37 -9.23 -0.43 -0.55
C GLU A 37 -8.25 -0.39 -1.72
N ILE A 38 -7.94 -1.54 -2.30
CA ILE A 38 -6.97 -1.71 -3.40
C ILE A 38 -7.66 -2.10 -4.71
N THR A 39 -8.91 -1.68 -4.91
CA THR A 39 -9.69 -2.03 -6.11
C THR A 39 -9.00 -1.63 -7.40
N ASN A 40 -8.23 -0.56 -7.42
CA ASN A 40 -7.43 -0.17 -8.60
C ASN A 40 -6.50 -1.29 -9.10
N ILE A 41 -5.87 -2.05 -8.19
CA ILE A 41 -5.05 -3.22 -8.55
C ILE A 41 -5.94 -4.41 -8.91
N LEU A 42 -7.00 -4.64 -8.13
CA LEU A 42 -7.89 -5.80 -8.31
C LEU A 42 -8.72 -5.73 -9.58
N ALA A 43 -8.92 -4.52 -10.14
CA ALA A 43 -9.65 -4.28 -11.38
C ALA A 43 -8.86 -4.69 -12.64
N GLU A 44 -7.63 -5.17 -12.53
CA GLU A 44 -6.80 -5.53 -13.69
C GLU A 44 -7.49 -6.48 -14.66
N PRO A 45 -8.21 -7.55 -14.23
CA PRO A 45 -8.92 -8.42 -15.17
C PRO A 45 -10.04 -7.74 -15.96
N ASP A 46 -10.58 -6.63 -15.43
CA ASP A 46 -11.69 -5.88 -16.03
C ASP A 46 -11.20 -4.69 -16.87
N LYS A 47 -10.10 -4.05 -16.45
CA LYS A 47 -9.61 -2.76 -16.99
C LYS A 47 -8.32 -2.90 -17.81
N GLY A 48 -7.45 -3.85 -17.50
CA GLY A 48 -6.25 -4.16 -18.27
C GLY A 48 -5.15 -3.10 -18.24
N PHE A 49 -5.01 -2.33 -17.16
CA PHE A 49 -4.00 -1.26 -17.04
C PHE A 49 -2.57 -1.81 -17.18
N PHE A 50 -2.26 -2.93 -16.51
CA PHE A 50 -0.95 -3.56 -16.57
C PHE A 50 -0.76 -4.30 -17.89
N LYS A 51 -1.80 -4.98 -18.39
CA LYS A 51 -1.78 -5.63 -19.70
C LYS A 51 -1.48 -4.65 -20.83
N ALA A 52 -2.06 -3.44 -20.80
CA ALA A 52 -1.80 -2.38 -21.77
C ALA A 52 -0.34 -1.90 -21.76
N ASN A 53 0.39 -2.14 -20.66
CA ASN A 53 1.81 -1.87 -20.48
C ASN A 53 2.70 -3.11 -20.68
N ASN A 54 2.17 -4.16 -21.33
CA ASN A 54 2.83 -5.45 -21.56
C ASN A 54 3.32 -6.13 -20.27
N ILE A 55 2.48 -6.08 -19.20
CA ILE A 55 2.76 -6.67 -17.88
C ILE A 55 1.62 -7.63 -17.50
N GLU A 56 1.99 -8.87 -17.15
CA GLU A 56 1.14 -9.78 -16.39
C GLU A 56 1.31 -9.49 -14.90
N MET A 57 0.35 -8.79 -14.29
CA MET A 57 0.38 -8.45 -12.87
C MET A 57 -0.20 -9.59 -12.03
N LYS A 58 0.52 -9.99 -10.97
CA LYS A 58 0.07 -10.98 -9.98
C LYS A 58 0.08 -10.37 -8.57
N TYR A 59 -1.05 -10.47 -7.87
CA TYR A 59 -1.14 -10.03 -6.48
C TYR A 59 -0.85 -11.18 -5.53
N VAL A 60 0.13 -11.00 -4.65
CA VAL A 60 0.51 -11.95 -3.59
C VAL A 60 -0.01 -11.40 -2.26
N PRO A 61 -1.05 -12.01 -1.67
CA PRO A 61 -1.63 -11.53 -0.43
C PRO A 61 -0.66 -11.60 0.75
N GLY A 62 -0.77 -10.62 1.67
CA GLY A 62 0.06 -10.54 2.88
C GLY A 62 -0.75 -10.28 4.14
N ALA A 63 -0.02 -10.04 5.23
CA ALA A 63 -0.57 -9.73 6.54
C ALA A 63 0.26 -8.62 7.22
N GLY A 64 0.25 -7.43 6.62
CA GLY A 64 0.99 -6.23 7.03
C GLY A 64 2.18 -5.92 6.13
N GLY A 65 2.67 -4.68 6.19
CA GLY A 65 3.76 -4.19 5.35
C GLY A 65 5.07 -4.97 5.53
N GLY A 66 5.40 -5.35 6.75
CA GLY A 66 6.56 -6.21 7.02
C GLY A 66 6.40 -7.61 6.41
N SER A 67 5.17 -8.12 6.22
CA SER A 67 4.92 -9.37 5.49
C SER A 67 5.16 -9.17 3.98
N ALA A 68 4.74 -8.03 3.43
CA ALA A 68 4.98 -7.70 2.02
C ALA A 68 6.49 -7.63 1.72
N ILE A 69 7.27 -6.97 2.58
CA ILE A 69 8.75 -6.93 2.43
C ILE A 69 9.35 -8.33 2.51
N ARG A 70 8.94 -9.17 3.46
CA ARG A 70 9.46 -10.55 3.55
C ARG A 70 9.13 -11.37 2.30
N ASN A 71 7.92 -11.26 1.75
CA ASN A 71 7.54 -11.95 0.51
C ASN A 71 8.41 -11.50 -0.67
N MET A 72 8.75 -10.23 -0.75
CA MET A 72 9.66 -9.69 -1.77
C MET A 72 11.10 -10.21 -1.56
N LEU A 73 11.62 -10.12 -0.35
CA LEU A 73 13.00 -10.58 -0.03
C LEU A 73 13.19 -12.08 -0.24
N SER A 74 12.13 -12.89 -0.04
CA SER A 74 12.17 -14.34 -0.30
C SER A 74 12.03 -14.71 -1.78
N GLY A 75 11.83 -13.73 -2.68
CA GLY A 75 11.60 -13.96 -4.09
C GLY A 75 10.18 -14.42 -4.44
N ALA A 76 9.24 -14.42 -3.49
CA ALA A 76 7.83 -14.70 -3.75
C ALA A 76 7.14 -13.55 -4.51
N ALA A 77 7.69 -12.34 -4.44
CA ALA A 77 7.23 -11.16 -5.16
C ALA A 77 8.40 -10.30 -5.62
N ASP A 78 8.12 -9.34 -6.50
CA ASP A 78 9.11 -8.45 -7.11
C ASP A 78 9.03 -7.04 -6.50
N VAL A 79 7.81 -6.63 -6.11
CA VAL A 79 7.51 -5.33 -5.53
C VAL A 79 6.74 -5.52 -4.23
N ALA A 80 7.11 -4.81 -3.17
CA ALA A 80 6.36 -4.77 -1.91
C ALA A 80 5.46 -3.53 -1.86
N PHE A 81 4.17 -3.73 -1.65
CA PHE A 81 3.21 -2.70 -1.25
C PHE A 81 3.22 -2.66 0.28
N THR A 82 3.91 -1.68 0.85
CA THR A 82 4.28 -1.65 2.27
C THR A 82 4.18 -0.24 2.85
N ASP A 83 4.35 -0.13 4.15
CA ASP A 83 4.34 1.13 4.91
C ASP A 83 5.76 1.62 5.25
N PRO A 84 5.95 2.94 5.50
CA PRO A 84 7.27 3.49 5.85
C PRO A 84 7.88 2.87 7.11
N ALA A 85 7.10 2.56 8.12
CA ALA A 85 7.62 1.97 9.35
C ALA A 85 8.24 0.58 9.11
N SER A 86 7.58 -0.26 8.29
CA SER A 86 8.12 -1.54 7.85
C SER A 86 9.39 -1.37 7.00
N PHE A 87 9.43 -0.34 6.15
CA PHE A 87 10.59 0.00 5.34
C PHE A 87 11.78 0.43 6.22
N TYR A 88 11.59 1.36 7.16
CA TYR A 88 12.62 1.79 8.09
C TYR A 88 13.19 0.64 8.90
N GLN A 89 12.31 -0.23 9.44
CA GLN A 89 12.73 -1.40 10.21
C GLN A 89 13.50 -2.44 9.39
N ALA A 90 13.20 -2.58 8.10
CA ALA A 90 13.95 -3.47 7.22
C ALA A 90 15.34 -2.89 6.91
N LEU A 91 15.43 -1.59 6.63
CA LEU A 91 16.70 -0.88 6.43
C LEU A 91 17.59 -0.94 7.70
N ASP A 92 17.00 -0.76 8.90
CA ASP A 92 17.71 -0.89 10.19
C ASP A 92 18.33 -2.27 10.40
N LYS A 93 17.75 -3.31 9.78
CA LYS A 93 18.27 -4.68 9.77
C LYS A 93 19.32 -4.93 8.69
N GLY A 94 19.66 -3.91 7.89
CA GLY A 94 20.68 -3.99 6.84
C GLY A 94 20.15 -4.42 5.48
N GLU A 95 18.82 -4.52 5.29
CA GLU A 95 18.24 -4.83 3.98
C GLU A 95 18.49 -3.67 3.00
N LYS A 96 18.88 -3.99 1.77
CA LYS A 96 19.13 -2.99 0.71
C LYS A 96 17.89 -2.77 -0.12
N LEU A 97 17.11 -1.78 0.29
CA LEU A 97 15.79 -1.46 -0.28
C LEU A 97 15.74 -0.02 -0.77
N VAL A 98 14.90 0.23 -1.77
CA VAL A 98 14.56 1.58 -2.24
C VAL A 98 13.06 1.71 -2.41
N ALA A 99 12.50 2.89 -2.10
CA ALA A 99 11.12 3.21 -2.37
C ALA A 99 11.01 3.92 -3.73
N ILE A 100 10.01 3.52 -4.54
CA ILE A 100 9.88 3.92 -5.93
C ILE A 100 8.56 4.61 -6.28
N TYR A 101 7.55 4.59 -5.37
CA TYR A 101 6.26 5.25 -5.59
C TYR A 101 5.54 5.46 -4.26
N ASN A 102 5.02 6.67 -4.03
CA ASN A 102 4.21 7.02 -2.87
C ASN A 102 2.73 6.77 -3.18
N ILE A 103 2.12 5.78 -2.52
CA ILE A 103 0.76 5.34 -2.80
C ILE A 103 -0.25 6.18 -2.04
N TYR A 104 -0.09 6.25 -0.72
CA TYR A 104 -0.93 7.05 0.17
C TYR A 104 -0.04 8.02 0.96
N PRO A 105 0.08 9.27 0.49
CA PRO A 105 1.01 10.26 1.07
C PRO A 105 0.62 10.80 2.44
N GLN A 106 -0.51 10.36 3.00
CA GLN A 106 -0.99 10.80 4.31
C GLN A 106 -1.03 9.63 5.29
N ASN A 107 -0.82 9.91 6.59
CA ASN A 107 -0.97 8.91 7.63
C ASN A 107 -2.46 8.66 7.91
N VAL A 108 -2.92 7.43 7.66
CA VAL A 108 -4.31 7.01 7.83
C VAL A 108 -4.54 6.21 9.11
N PHE A 109 -3.49 6.01 9.91
CA PHE A 109 -3.55 5.17 11.11
C PHE A 109 -4.11 5.92 12.30
N ASN A 110 -4.82 5.19 13.15
CA ASN A 110 -5.44 5.69 14.37
C ASN A 110 -5.53 4.60 15.45
N VAL A 111 -5.80 5.02 16.68
CA VAL A 111 -6.26 4.14 17.76
C VAL A 111 -7.65 4.58 18.15
N VAL A 112 -8.60 3.65 18.13
CA VAL A 112 -10.02 3.92 18.36
C VAL A 112 -10.51 3.11 19.55
N SER A 113 -11.24 3.77 20.45
CA SER A 113 -11.89 3.14 21.60
C SER A 113 -13.32 3.65 21.78
N PRO A 114 -14.26 2.85 22.28
CA PRO A 114 -15.54 3.34 22.75
C PRO A 114 -15.37 4.44 23.83
N VAL A 115 -16.24 5.46 23.84
CA VAL A 115 -16.13 6.60 24.78
C VAL A 115 -16.14 6.18 26.23
N GLU A 116 -16.89 5.12 26.57
CA GLU A 116 -17.00 4.57 27.93
C GLU A 116 -15.69 3.95 28.44
N ARG A 117 -14.74 3.65 27.57
CA ARG A 117 -13.39 3.17 27.95
C ARG A 117 -12.47 4.28 28.44
N GLY A 118 -12.83 5.54 28.23
CA GLY A 118 -12.09 6.71 28.70
C GLY A 118 -10.72 6.91 28.07
N ILE A 119 -10.40 6.25 26.92
CA ILE A 119 -9.12 6.35 26.23
C ILE A 119 -9.23 7.54 25.25
N LYS A 120 -8.63 8.68 25.59
CA LYS A 120 -8.68 9.92 24.79
C LYS A 120 -7.33 10.37 24.26
N LYS A 121 -6.23 9.90 24.84
CA LYS A 121 -4.85 10.27 24.51
C LYS A 121 -3.91 9.08 24.71
N PRO A 122 -2.69 9.10 24.16
CA PRO A 122 -1.77 7.96 24.22
C PRO A 122 -1.47 7.44 25.64
N GLU A 123 -1.40 8.31 26.65
CA GLU A 123 -1.13 7.92 28.04
C GLU A 123 -2.21 6.99 28.62
N ASP A 124 -3.46 7.15 28.14
CA ASP A 124 -4.60 6.35 28.61
C ASP A 124 -4.53 4.89 28.13
N LEU A 125 -3.61 4.57 27.19
CA LEU A 125 -3.38 3.21 26.69
C LEU A 125 -2.70 2.29 27.69
N LYS A 126 -2.05 2.82 28.75
CA LYS A 126 -1.33 2.01 29.74
C LYS A 126 -2.26 0.97 30.37
N GLY A 127 -1.80 -0.30 30.34
CA GLY A 127 -2.53 -1.46 30.88
C GLY A 127 -3.74 -1.92 30.04
N LYS A 128 -4.01 -1.29 28.90
CA LYS A 128 -5.17 -1.62 28.04
C LYS A 128 -4.89 -2.78 27.09
N LYS A 129 -5.95 -3.49 26.70
CA LYS A 129 -5.93 -4.50 25.64
C LYS A 129 -6.16 -3.82 24.31
N ILE A 130 -5.18 -3.87 23.41
CA ILE A 130 -5.21 -3.18 22.12
C ILE A 130 -5.22 -4.19 20.99
N GLY A 131 -6.24 -4.12 20.14
CA GLY A 131 -6.28 -4.89 18.90
C GLY A 131 -5.34 -4.32 17.85
N VAL A 132 -4.64 -5.18 17.11
CA VAL A 132 -3.83 -4.82 15.95
C VAL A 132 -4.12 -5.79 14.81
N TYR A 133 -3.95 -5.35 13.55
CA TYR A 133 -4.17 -6.23 12.39
C TYR A 133 -3.25 -7.46 12.41
N SER A 134 -1.95 -7.23 12.58
CA SER A 134 -0.94 -8.29 12.75
C SER A 134 0.30 -7.73 13.46
N LEU A 135 1.21 -8.61 13.88
CA LEU A 135 2.47 -8.19 14.49
C LEU A 135 3.47 -7.57 13.49
N SER A 136 3.21 -7.66 12.19
CA SER A 136 4.02 -7.05 11.13
C SER A 136 3.25 -5.98 10.34
N SER A 137 2.20 -5.38 10.93
CA SER A 137 1.34 -4.41 10.29
C SER A 137 1.68 -2.96 10.66
N GLY A 138 1.40 -2.04 9.74
CA GLY A 138 1.46 -0.60 9.99
C GLY A 138 0.60 -0.18 11.20
N THR A 139 -0.53 -0.85 11.48
CA THR A 139 -1.37 -0.55 12.67
C THR A 139 -0.59 -0.74 13.97
N ARG A 140 0.18 -1.84 14.09
CA ARG A 140 1.02 -2.06 15.27
C ARG A 140 2.16 -1.05 15.35
N GLN A 141 2.84 -0.80 14.24
CA GLN A 141 4.00 0.10 14.22
C GLN A 141 3.60 1.55 14.53
N ASN A 142 2.46 2.01 14.02
CA ASN A 142 1.93 3.33 14.37
C ASN A 142 1.41 3.40 15.82
N LEU A 143 0.88 2.31 16.38
CA LEU A 143 0.61 2.22 17.82
C LEU A 143 1.90 2.38 18.63
N GLN A 144 3.02 1.76 18.21
CA GLN A 144 4.33 1.94 18.88
C GLN A 144 4.76 3.40 18.89
N VAL A 145 4.56 4.14 17.79
CA VAL A 145 4.84 5.59 17.74
C VAL A 145 4.07 6.32 18.85
N LEU A 146 2.76 6.12 18.95
CA LEU A 146 1.93 6.76 19.99
C LEU A 146 2.37 6.41 21.41
N LEU A 147 2.71 5.14 21.66
CA LEU A 147 3.18 4.69 22.97
C LEU A 147 4.53 5.35 23.34
N HIS A 148 5.51 5.29 22.43
CA HIS A 148 6.86 5.80 22.69
C HIS A 148 6.88 7.33 22.87
N GLN A 149 5.99 8.08 22.23
CA GLN A 149 5.86 9.53 22.42
C GLN A 149 5.56 9.94 23.86
N VAL A 150 4.91 9.05 24.64
CA VAL A 150 4.55 9.28 26.05
C VAL A 150 5.35 8.39 27.00
N GLY A 151 6.47 7.86 26.55
CA GLY A 151 7.37 7.03 27.36
C GLY A 151 6.83 5.63 27.68
N LEU A 152 5.78 5.18 26.99
CA LEU A 152 5.26 3.82 27.06
C LEU A 152 5.88 2.94 25.98
N THR A 153 5.78 1.62 26.16
CA THR A 153 6.20 0.61 25.21
C THR A 153 5.12 -0.46 25.05
N GLU A 154 5.32 -1.41 24.15
CA GLU A 154 4.41 -2.56 24.05
C GLU A 154 4.34 -3.42 25.32
N LYS A 155 5.32 -3.30 26.24
CA LYS A 155 5.27 -3.98 27.56
C LYS A 155 4.23 -3.38 28.50
N ASP A 156 3.82 -2.14 28.22
CA ASP A 156 2.83 -1.41 29.02
C ASP A 156 1.40 -1.63 28.56
N VAL A 157 1.17 -2.42 27.48
CA VAL A 157 -0.14 -2.74 26.92
C VAL A 157 -0.27 -4.23 26.62
N LEU A 158 -1.48 -4.72 26.39
CA LEU A 158 -1.74 -6.10 26.00
C LEU A 158 -2.15 -6.15 24.52
N ILE A 159 -1.24 -6.54 23.64
CA ILE A 159 -1.49 -6.63 22.20
C ILE A 159 -2.29 -7.88 21.87
N LYS A 160 -3.38 -7.72 21.08
CA LYS A 160 -4.17 -8.81 20.53
C LYS A 160 -4.23 -8.70 19.00
N VAL A 161 -3.83 -9.74 18.30
CA VAL A 161 -3.96 -9.81 16.84
C VAL A 161 -5.43 -10.08 16.49
N THR A 162 -6.03 -9.19 15.71
CA THR A 162 -7.46 -9.23 15.33
C THR A 162 -7.67 -9.53 13.84
N GLY A 163 -6.63 -9.40 13.01
CA GLY A 163 -6.73 -9.60 11.56
C GLY A 163 -7.79 -8.68 10.94
N LEU A 164 -8.46 -9.17 9.91
CA LEU A 164 -9.53 -8.43 9.22
C LEU A 164 -10.81 -8.24 10.05
N LEU A 165 -10.93 -8.87 11.23
CA LEU A 165 -12.05 -8.62 12.16
C LEU A 165 -12.03 -7.20 12.71
N ASN A 166 -10.82 -6.61 12.82
CA ASN A 166 -10.54 -5.22 13.14
C ASN A 166 -11.37 -4.69 14.34
N PHE A 167 -12.58 -4.17 14.11
CA PHE A 167 -13.44 -3.60 15.14
C PHE A 167 -14.39 -4.59 15.85
N ALA A 168 -14.63 -5.78 15.32
CA ALA A 168 -15.50 -6.75 16.00
C ALA A 168 -15.06 -7.08 17.44
N PRO A 169 -13.74 -7.27 17.74
CA PRO A 169 -13.29 -7.48 19.11
C PRO A 169 -13.53 -6.30 20.05
N VAL A 170 -13.52 -5.04 19.56
CA VAL A 170 -13.87 -3.85 20.34
C VAL A 170 -15.37 -3.84 20.64
N ILE A 171 -16.19 -4.03 19.63
CA ILE A 171 -17.66 -4.08 19.74
C ILE A 171 -18.10 -5.17 20.75
N GLN A 172 -17.39 -6.30 20.77
CA GLN A 172 -17.63 -7.44 21.66
C GLN A 172 -16.97 -7.28 23.05
N GLY A 173 -16.29 -6.17 23.32
CA GLY A 173 -15.60 -5.92 24.60
C GLY A 173 -14.38 -6.82 24.87
N GLN A 174 -13.84 -7.50 23.85
CA GLN A 174 -12.68 -8.38 23.97
C GLN A 174 -11.35 -7.60 24.03
N VAL A 175 -11.32 -6.38 23.50
CA VAL A 175 -10.25 -5.39 23.60
C VAL A 175 -10.82 -4.03 23.99
N ASP A 176 -10.00 -3.17 24.59
CA ASP A 176 -10.40 -1.83 25.04
C ASP A 176 -10.33 -0.80 23.92
N ALA A 177 -9.40 -0.99 23.00
CA ALA A 177 -9.22 -0.18 21.80
C ALA A 177 -8.69 -1.03 20.66
N THR A 178 -8.71 -0.49 19.44
CA THR A 178 -8.06 -1.10 18.29
C THR A 178 -7.22 -0.08 17.55
N ALA A 179 -5.98 -0.45 17.21
CA ALA A 179 -5.16 0.27 16.25
C ALA A 179 -5.62 -0.11 14.83
N ALA A 180 -6.07 0.88 14.08
CA ALA A 180 -6.78 0.70 12.83
C ALA A 180 -6.40 1.79 11.81
N THR A 181 -7.24 1.93 10.79
CA THR A 181 -7.17 2.97 9.78
C THR A 181 -8.52 3.68 9.66
N ASP A 182 -8.54 4.79 8.96
CA ASP A 182 -9.75 5.56 8.63
C ASP A 182 -10.86 4.70 7.97
N THR A 183 -10.51 3.85 6.99
CA THR A 183 -11.46 2.92 6.36
C THR A 183 -11.95 1.84 7.33
N GLY A 184 -11.06 1.36 8.21
CA GLY A 184 -11.43 0.45 9.28
C GLY A 184 -12.44 1.08 10.23
N LEU A 185 -12.22 2.33 10.64
CA LEU A 185 -13.14 3.08 11.49
C LEU A 185 -14.52 3.27 10.83
N LEU A 186 -14.57 3.63 9.54
CA LEU A 186 -15.81 3.68 8.78
C LEU A 186 -16.58 2.37 8.87
N VAL A 187 -15.92 1.24 8.57
CA VAL A 187 -16.55 -0.09 8.61
C VAL A 187 -16.97 -0.46 10.04
N GLY A 188 -16.20 -0.09 11.05
CA GLY A 188 -16.54 -0.29 12.45
C GLY A 188 -17.83 0.44 12.84
N LYS A 189 -17.97 1.71 12.44
CA LYS A 189 -19.20 2.50 12.67
C LYS A 189 -20.41 1.89 11.97
N LEU A 190 -20.27 1.46 10.75
CA LEU A 190 -21.35 0.77 10.00
C LEU A 190 -21.76 -0.57 10.63
N LYS A 191 -20.90 -1.16 11.46
CA LYS A 191 -21.16 -2.42 12.19
C LYS A 191 -21.59 -2.21 13.64
N GLY A 192 -21.94 -0.98 14.04
CA GLY A 192 -22.48 -0.69 15.35
C GLY A 192 -21.42 -0.37 16.43
N LEU A 193 -20.28 0.19 16.04
CA LEU A 193 -19.22 0.59 16.99
C LEU A 193 -19.70 1.65 18.02
N GLY A 194 -20.73 2.43 17.71
CA GLY A 194 -21.21 3.51 18.58
C GLY A 194 -20.28 4.72 18.61
N ASP A 195 -20.39 5.50 19.70
CA ASP A 195 -19.55 6.67 19.90
C ASP A 195 -18.14 6.30 20.35
N VAL A 196 -17.14 6.96 19.77
CA VAL A 196 -15.73 6.62 19.97
C VAL A 196 -14.86 7.85 20.21
N ASN A 197 -13.80 7.63 20.97
CA ASN A 197 -12.61 8.46 20.96
C ASN A 197 -11.64 7.95 19.87
N VAL A 198 -11.01 8.87 19.15
CA VAL A 198 -10.05 8.57 18.08
C VAL A 198 -8.76 9.32 18.37
N ILE A 199 -7.65 8.59 18.42
CA ILE A 199 -6.30 9.14 18.51
C ILE A 199 -5.67 8.95 17.12
N ASN A 200 -5.57 10.03 16.33
CA ASN A 200 -4.95 9.97 15.02
C ASN A 200 -3.42 10.03 15.14
N VAL A 201 -2.72 9.16 14.47
CA VAL A 201 -1.26 9.21 14.42
C VAL A 201 -0.77 10.43 13.63
N ALA A 202 -1.53 10.84 12.60
CA ALA A 202 -1.23 12.01 11.79
C ALA A 202 -1.10 13.31 12.59
N ASP A 203 -1.78 13.43 13.74
CA ASP A 203 -1.71 14.63 14.59
C ASP A 203 -0.30 14.85 15.17
N SER A 204 0.51 13.79 15.24
CA SER A 204 1.88 13.84 15.74
C SER A 204 2.93 13.45 14.69
N LEU A 205 2.59 12.56 13.76
CA LEU A 205 3.49 12.08 12.71
C LEU A 205 2.71 11.80 11.43
N ASN A 206 2.56 12.80 10.55
CA ASN A 206 1.84 12.67 9.29
C ASN A 206 2.76 12.22 8.14
N VAL A 207 3.42 11.07 8.28
CA VAL A 207 4.17 10.43 7.18
C VAL A 207 3.24 9.64 6.26
N PRO A 208 3.66 9.28 5.03
CA PRO A 208 2.89 8.39 4.17
C PRO A 208 2.46 7.12 4.89
N SER A 209 1.31 6.57 4.52
CA SER A 209 0.89 5.26 5.05
C SER A 209 1.32 4.10 4.19
N ASP A 210 1.45 4.29 2.87
CA ASP A 210 1.82 3.19 1.96
C ASP A 210 2.64 3.66 0.77
N MET A 211 3.57 2.78 0.33
CA MET A 211 4.45 3.00 -0.82
C MET A 211 4.88 1.68 -1.47
N PHE A 212 5.35 1.75 -2.71
CA PHE A 212 6.04 0.64 -3.35
C PHE A 212 7.53 0.67 -3.02
N VAL A 213 8.02 -0.49 -2.59
CA VAL A 213 9.42 -0.74 -2.26
C VAL A 213 9.91 -1.93 -3.07
N VAL A 214 11.15 -1.87 -3.53
CA VAL A 214 11.86 -2.96 -4.20
C VAL A 214 13.27 -3.12 -3.61
N THR A 215 13.93 -4.25 -3.86
CA THR A 215 15.36 -4.34 -3.55
C THR A 215 16.15 -3.41 -4.48
N GLU A 216 17.25 -2.84 -3.98
CA GLU A 216 18.13 -1.98 -4.78
C GLU A 216 18.64 -2.71 -6.03
N ALA A 217 18.99 -4.00 -5.89
CA ALA A 217 19.43 -4.82 -7.02
C ALA A 217 18.35 -4.97 -8.10
N TYR A 218 17.08 -5.21 -7.70
CA TYR A 218 15.97 -5.30 -8.64
C TYR A 218 15.70 -3.96 -9.33
N TYR A 219 15.75 -2.85 -8.59
CA TYR A 219 15.61 -1.50 -9.14
C TYR A 219 16.68 -1.23 -10.22
N LEU A 220 17.96 -1.53 -9.94
CA LEU A 220 19.05 -1.29 -10.90
C LEU A 220 18.92 -2.13 -12.16
N ALA A 221 18.51 -3.39 -12.01
CA ALA A 221 18.40 -4.34 -13.11
C ALA A 221 17.14 -4.15 -14.00
N ASN A 222 16.05 -3.57 -13.45
CA ASN A 222 14.73 -3.62 -14.08
C ASN A 222 14.07 -2.25 -14.29
N LYS A 223 14.84 -1.15 -14.40
CA LYS A 223 14.30 0.20 -14.58
C LYS A 223 13.23 0.34 -15.70
N PRO A 224 13.41 -0.21 -16.91
CA PRO A 224 12.40 -0.11 -17.95
C PRO A 224 11.09 -0.81 -17.60
N LEU A 225 11.16 -1.97 -16.95
CA LEU A 225 10.00 -2.72 -16.49
C LEU A 225 9.28 -1.95 -15.36
N LEU A 226 10.03 -1.48 -14.37
CA LEU A 226 9.49 -0.69 -13.26
C LEU A 226 8.82 0.60 -13.73
N LYS A 227 9.37 1.29 -14.75
CA LYS A 227 8.72 2.47 -15.34
C LYS A 227 7.34 2.14 -15.91
N ARG A 228 7.21 1.07 -16.70
CA ARG A 228 5.92 0.60 -17.24
C ARG A 228 4.96 0.17 -16.13
N PHE A 229 5.48 -0.49 -15.10
CA PHE A 229 4.71 -0.89 -13.92
C PHE A 229 4.13 0.33 -13.17
N LEU A 230 4.95 1.35 -12.92
CA LEU A 230 4.50 2.56 -12.23
C LEU A 230 3.51 3.38 -13.08
N GLU A 231 3.66 3.38 -14.40
CA GLU A 231 2.69 4.00 -15.31
C GLU A 231 1.34 3.27 -15.27
N ALA A 232 1.34 1.94 -15.35
CA ALA A 232 0.14 1.12 -15.23
C ALA A 232 -0.57 1.35 -13.89
N TYR A 233 0.19 1.35 -12.79
CA TYR A 233 -0.36 1.61 -11.45
C TYR A 233 -0.93 3.02 -11.33
N ARG A 234 -0.21 4.06 -11.79
CA ARG A 234 -0.71 5.44 -11.78
C ARG A 234 -2.02 5.57 -12.54
N ASN A 235 -2.11 4.96 -13.72
CA ASN A 235 -3.32 4.98 -14.53
C ASN A 235 -4.49 4.28 -13.84
N SER A 236 -4.24 3.15 -13.16
CA SER A 236 -5.26 2.44 -12.36
C SER A 236 -5.73 3.27 -11.16
N ALA A 237 -4.81 3.94 -10.47
CA ALA A 237 -5.14 4.82 -9.34
C ALA A 237 -5.92 6.06 -9.81
N ALA A 238 -5.49 6.70 -10.90
CA ALA A 238 -6.20 7.84 -11.50
C ALA A 238 -7.62 7.46 -11.94
N TRP A 239 -7.80 6.27 -12.54
CA TRP A 239 -9.12 5.75 -12.86
C TRP A 239 -9.99 5.56 -11.61
N MET A 240 -9.48 4.95 -10.54
CA MET A 240 -10.26 4.75 -9.32
C MET A 240 -10.65 6.08 -8.65
N ILE A 241 -9.83 7.14 -8.82
CA ILE A 241 -10.14 8.49 -8.35
C ILE A 241 -11.25 9.12 -9.22
N ALA A 242 -11.18 8.96 -10.54
CA ALA A 242 -12.14 9.54 -11.49
C ALA A 242 -13.48 8.80 -11.51
N GLU A 243 -13.47 7.48 -11.36
CA GLU A 243 -14.64 6.60 -11.53
C GLU A 243 -14.87 5.74 -10.28
N PRO A 244 -15.06 6.35 -9.07
CA PRO A 244 -15.19 5.61 -7.83
C PRO A 244 -16.43 4.72 -7.77
N GLU A 245 -17.52 5.08 -8.45
CA GLU A 245 -18.74 4.29 -8.54
C GLU A 245 -18.53 3.00 -9.39
N GLU A 246 -17.80 3.09 -10.51
CA GLU A 246 -17.41 1.91 -11.29
C GLU A 246 -16.50 1.00 -10.48
N ALA A 247 -15.51 1.58 -9.80
CA ALA A 247 -14.61 0.84 -8.94
C ALA A 247 -15.35 0.12 -7.80
N ALA A 248 -16.38 0.75 -7.20
CA ALA A 248 -17.19 0.14 -6.15
C ALA A 248 -17.97 -1.10 -6.65
N LYS A 249 -18.45 -1.07 -7.89
CA LYS A 249 -19.12 -2.22 -8.53
C LYS A 249 -18.13 -3.36 -8.79
N ILE A 250 -16.96 -3.07 -9.33
CA ILE A 250 -15.90 -4.06 -9.56
C ILE A 250 -15.46 -4.72 -8.25
N ALA A 251 -15.35 -3.94 -7.16
CA ALA A 251 -15.00 -4.46 -5.84
C ALA A 251 -15.95 -5.58 -5.34
N ILE A 252 -17.23 -5.61 -5.78
CA ILE A 252 -18.20 -6.66 -5.39
C ILE A 252 -17.66 -8.05 -5.74
N THR A 253 -17.06 -8.21 -6.90
CA THR A 253 -16.58 -9.49 -7.42
C THR A 253 -15.08 -9.70 -7.21
N ARG A 254 -14.30 -8.65 -7.01
CA ARG A 254 -12.84 -8.70 -6.96
C ARG A 254 -12.27 -8.66 -5.55
N SER A 255 -13.03 -8.22 -4.55
CA SER A 255 -12.56 -8.16 -3.17
C SER A 255 -13.33 -9.10 -2.23
N ILE A 256 -12.63 -9.58 -1.20
CA ILE A 256 -13.23 -10.52 -0.22
C ILE A 256 -14.23 -9.85 0.73
N ASN A 257 -14.16 -8.52 0.88
CA ASN A 257 -15.04 -7.69 1.72
C ASN A 257 -16.06 -6.87 0.91
N GLY A 258 -16.08 -7.01 -0.42
CA GLY A 258 -16.79 -6.14 -1.36
C GLY A 258 -18.29 -6.38 -1.52
N ARG A 259 -18.97 -7.10 -0.62
CA ARG A 259 -20.36 -7.53 -0.78
C ARG A 259 -21.39 -6.39 -0.84
N ASN A 260 -21.05 -5.18 -0.43
CA ASN A 260 -21.93 -4.01 -0.39
C ASN A 260 -21.31 -2.86 -1.17
N GLU A 261 -21.94 -2.49 -2.29
CA GLU A 261 -21.46 -1.43 -3.20
C GLU A 261 -21.33 -0.07 -2.50
N ALA A 262 -22.31 0.31 -1.68
CA ALA A 262 -22.26 1.60 -0.96
C ALA A 262 -21.11 1.66 0.04
N VAL A 263 -20.81 0.56 0.72
CA VAL A 263 -19.65 0.45 1.62
C VAL A 263 -18.35 0.49 0.82
N ASN A 264 -18.27 -0.21 -0.31
CA ASN A 264 -17.12 -0.17 -1.21
C ASN A 264 -16.85 1.26 -1.68
N LEU A 265 -17.89 1.95 -2.13
CA LEU A 265 -17.79 3.34 -2.60
C LEU A 265 -17.26 4.26 -1.50
N ALA A 266 -17.76 4.13 -0.28
CA ALA A 266 -17.29 4.92 0.86
C ALA A 266 -15.81 4.65 1.18
N ILE A 267 -15.38 3.38 1.18
CA ILE A 267 -13.99 2.98 1.37
C ILE A 267 -13.09 3.54 0.26
N ILE A 268 -13.50 3.39 -1.00
CA ILE A 268 -12.75 3.87 -2.16
C ILE A 268 -12.61 5.39 -2.12
N LYS A 269 -13.66 6.14 -1.80
CA LYS A 269 -13.60 7.62 -1.66
C LYS A 269 -12.61 8.05 -0.58
N ILE A 270 -12.54 7.36 0.56
CA ILE A 270 -11.53 7.62 1.59
C ILE A 270 -10.12 7.36 1.04
N ARG A 271 -9.88 6.25 0.36
CA ARG A 271 -8.55 5.94 -0.24
C ARG A 271 -8.17 6.91 -1.35
N ASN A 272 -9.12 7.36 -2.15
CA ASN A 272 -8.89 8.39 -3.16
C ASN A 272 -8.44 9.72 -2.54
N ILE A 273 -8.99 10.10 -1.38
CA ILE A 273 -8.53 11.25 -0.60
C ILE A 273 -7.12 11.00 -0.06
N SER A 274 -6.86 9.81 0.49
CA SER A 274 -5.55 9.45 1.06
C SER A 274 -4.43 9.39 0.00
N SER A 275 -4.79 9.19 -1.29
CA SER A 275 -3.86 9.21 -2.43
C SER A 275 -3.40 10.62 -2.82
N GLN A 276 -3.97 11.66 -2.22
CA GLN A 276 -3.72 13.05 -2.58
C GLN A 276 -3.04 13.81 -1.44
N SER A 277 -2.07 14.64 -1.81
CA SER A 277 -1.39 15.62 -0.95
C SER A 277 -1.07 16.87 -1.76
N GLU A 278 -0.50 17.89 -1.16
CA GLU A 278 0.01 19.05 -1.88
C GLU A 278 1.08 18.63 -2.91
N THR A 279 1.98 17.73 -2.53
CA THR A 279 3.02 17.19 -3.42
C THR A 279 2.42 16.44 -4.61
N THR A 280 1.41 15.59 -4.40
CA THR A 280 0.81 14.84 -5.51
C THR A 280 -0.09 15.70 -6.38
N ARG A 281 -0.69 16.78 -5.86
CA ARG A 281 -1.42 17.76 -6.67
C ARG A 281 -0.49 18.59 -7.55
N SER A 282 0.69 18.95 -7.06
CA SER A 282 1.66 19.79 -7.80
C SER A 282 2.54 18.99 -8.76
N LYS A 283 2.95 17.77 -8.40
CA LYS A 283 3.91 16.95 -9.15
C LYS A 283 3.30 15.72 -9.83
N GLY A 284 2.08 15.33 -9.46
CA GLY A 284 1.40 14.11 -9.92
C GLY A 284 1.44 12.98 -8.88
N LEU A 285 0.55 11.99 -9.07
CA LEU A 285 0.47 10.81 -8.21
C LEU A 285 1.81 10.07 -8.16
N GLY A 286 2.16 9.54 -7.00
CA GLY A 286 3.37 8.76 -6.78
C GLY A 286 4.57 9.53 -6.25
N HIS A 287 4.54 10.86 -6.32
CA HIS A 287 5.66 11.69 -5.87
C HIS A 287 5.75 11.74 -4.34
N PHE A 288 6.97 11.66 -3.86
CA PHE A 288 7.29 11.72 -2.44
C PHE A 288 7.53 13.16 -1.96
N ASP A 289 7.11 13.41 -0.72
CA ASP A 289 7.71 14.43 0.13
C ASP A 289 8.87 13.76 0.88
N ILE A 290 10.09 13.97 0.39
CA ILE A 290 11.29 13.30 0.93
C ILE A 290 11.63 13.83 2.32
N ASP A 291 11.42 15.11 2.57
CA ASP A 291 11.74 15.73 3.86
C ASP A 291 10.77 15.21 4.95
N LEU A 292 9.51 14.97 4.59
CA LEU A 292 8.54 14.33 5.48
C LEU A 292 8.93 12.89 5.82
N LEU A 293 9.38 12.10 4.85
CA LEU A 293 9.88 10.74 5.09
C LEU A 293 11.16 10.74 5.92
N GLN A 294 12.07 11.70 5.68
CA GLN A 294 13.27 11.88 6.48
C GLN A 294 12.93 12.16 7.94
N LYS A 295 12.00 13.09 8.19
CA LYS A 295 11.47 13.37 9.54
C LYS A 295 10.86 12.12 10.19
N GLY A 296 10.16 11.31 9.41
CA GLY A 296 9.63 10.03 9.89
C GLY A 296 10.72 9.08 10.36
N ALA A 297 11.78 8.90 9.58
CA ALA A 297 12.91 8.04 9.94
C ALA A 297 13.64 8.56 11.20
N GLU A 298 13.88 9.88 11.28
CA GLU A 298 14.44 10.53 12.46
C GLU A 298 13.57 10.30 13.71
N THR A 299 12.28 10.50 13.61
CA THR A 299 11.31 10.24 14.70
C THR A 299 11.39 8.77 15.15
N PHE A 300 11.45 7.81 14.23
CA PHE A 300 11.59 6.38 14.58
C PHE A 300 12.89 6.12 15.33
N LYS A 301 13.99 6.78 14.96
CA LYS A 301 15.27 6.68 15.66
C LYS A 301 15.20 7.33 17.05
N GLU A 302 14.67 8.55 17.16
CA GLU A 302 14.50 9.26 18.43
C GLU A 302 13.66 8.47 19.42
N LEU A 303 12.60 7.81 18.95
CA LEU A 303 11.75 6.94 19.75
C LEU A 303 12.37 5.57 20.03
N GLY A 304 13.59 5.29 19.55
CA GLY A 304 14.28 4.00 19.73
C GLY A 304 13.64 2.82 19.00
N LEU A 305 12.81 3.07 18.00
CA LEU A 305 12.16 2.06 17.17
C LEU A 305 13.10 1.50 16.08
N ILE A 306 14.12 2.26 15.71
CA ILE A 306 15.26 1.89 14.87
C ILE A 306 16.55 2.46 15.48
N LYS A 307 17.71 1.96 15.02
CA LYS A 307 19.04 2.42 15.47
C LYS A 307 19.82 3.14 14.37
N ALA A 308 19.61 2.74 13.11
CA ALA A 308 20.33 3.24 11.97
C ALA A 308 19.98 4.71 11.66
N ASP A 309 20.98 5.46 11.19
CA ASP A 309 20.77 6.73 10.50
C ASP A 309 20.39 6.43 9.05
N LEU A 310 19.17 6.80 8.67
CA LEU A 310 18.63 6.54 7.35
C LEU A 310 18.61 7.83 6.54
N ASP A 311 19.26 7.85 5.37
CA ASP A 311 19.20 8.96 4.42
C ASP A 311 18.11 8.69 3.36
N MET A 312 16.93 9.27 3.55
CA MET A 312 15.81 9.09 2.64
C MET A 312 16.09 9.64 1.23
N ARG A 313 16.98 10.64 1.07
CA ARG A 313 17.35 11.16 -0.25
C ARG A 313 18.09 10.12 -1.09
N ALA A 314 18.89 9.28 -0.45
CA ALA A 314 19.58 8.17 -1.11
C ALA A 314 18.65 6.98 -1.39
N LEU A 315 17.63 6.76 -0.56
CA LEU A 315 16.76 5.58 -0.56
C LEU A 315 15.46 5.76 -1.37
N ILE A 316 15.06 7.00 -1.67
CA ILE A 316 13.89 7.30 -2.50
C ILE A 316 14.31 7.49 -3.95
N LYS A 317 13.69 6.74 -4.87
CA LYS A 317 13.97 6.79 -6.31
C LYS A 317 12.76 7.33 -7.06
N SER A 318 12.82 8.62 -7.43
CA SER A 318 11.72 9.31 -8.14
C SER A 318 11.89 9.37 -9.66
N ASP A 319 13.02 8.86 -10.18
CA ASP A 319 13.37 8.95 -11.61
C ASP A 319 12.49 8.09 -12.53
N LEU A 320 11.76 7.13 -11.97
CA LEU A 320 10.85 6.26 -12.71
C LEU A 320 9.37 6.66 -12.58
N ILE A 321 9.05 7.64 -11.73
CA ILE A 321 7.66 8.10 -11.51
C ILE A 321 7.18 8.79 -12.80
N PRO A 322 6.01 8.39 -13.35
CA PRO A 322 5.47 9.01 -14.55
C PRO A 322 5.15 10.50 -14.33
N LYS A 323 5.43 11.33 -15.34
CA LYS A 323 5.13 12.78 -15.32
C LYS A 323 3.66 13.06 -15.50
#